data_a7182c4986d3557fb85c2b8c9a49ce42
#
_entry.id   a7182c4986d3557fb85c2b8c9a49ce42
#
_cell.length_a   1.000
_cell.length_b   1.000
_cell.length_c   1.000
_cell.angle_alpha   90.00
_cell.angle_beta   90.00
_cell.angle_gamma   90.00
#
_symmetry.space_group_name_H-M   'P 1'
#
loop_
_entity.id
_entity.type
_entity.pdbx_description
1 polymer ?
#
loop_
_entity_poly.entity_id
_entity_poly.type
_entity_poly.pdbx_seq_one_letter_code
_entity_poly.pdbx_strand_id
1 'polypeptide(L)'
;MINKIIPTAAESVKDISDGSSVLISGFGEAGSPIELIHALIDQGAKNLTVISNNAGSGHVGLAALIENRRVRKVICSFPKTVGSTVFAELYAKREIELELVPQGTLAERIRTGGAG
;
A
#
# COMPACT_ATOMS: atom_id res chain seq x y z
N MET A 1 -13.24 8.57 -28.52
CA MET A 1 -12.16 8.85 -27.55
C MET A 1 -12.47 8.14 -26.23
N ILE A 2 -11.50 7.43 -25.70
CA ILE A 2 -11.65 6.77 -24.39
C ILE A 2 -11.36 7.82 -23.31
N ASN A 3 -12.31 8.02 -22.42
CA ASN A 3 -12.15 8.91 -21.26
C ASN A 3 -12.07 8.07 -19.99
N LYS A 4 -10.92 8.12 -19.30
CA LYS A 4 -10.66 7.38 -18.07
C LYS A 4 -10.65 8.27 -16.82
N ILE A 5 -11.13 9.50 -16.95
CA ILE A 5 -11.18 10.43 -15.83
C ILE A 5 -12.32 10.02 -14.90
N ILE A 6 -11.98 9.83 -13.63
CA ILE A 6 -12.93 9.51 -12.56
C ILE A 6 -13.13 10.77 -11.72
N PRO A 7 -14.39 11.18 -11.44
CA PRO A 7 -14.64 12.48 -10.83
C PRO A 7 -14.22 12.60 -9.36
N THR A 8 -14.17 11.49 -8.60
CA THR A 8 -13.82 11.54 -7.17
C THR A 8 -12.88 10.40 -6.79
N ALA A 9 -12.07 10.62 -5.77
CA ALA A 9 -11.20 9.58 -5.21
C ALA A 9 -12.03 8.42 -4.65
N ALA A 10 -13.13 8.71 -3.97
CA ALA A 10 -14.02 7.69 -3.42
C ALA A 10 -14.54 6.75 -4.50
N GLU A 11 -14.96 7.29 -5.62
CA GLU A 11 -15.46 6.49 -6.74
C GLU A 11 -14.37 5.62 -7.37
N SER A 12 -13.14 6.13 -7.44
CA SER A 12 -12.03 5.41 -8.06
C SER A 12 -11.59 4.17 -7.29
N VAL A 13 -11.84 4.12 -5.98
CA VAL A 13 -11.44 3.00 -5.11
C VAL A 13 -12.60 2.10 -4.69
N LYS A 14 -13.82 2.40 -5.10
CA LYS A 14 -15.02 1.67 -4.65
C LYS A 14 -15.01 0.18 -4.98
N ASP A 15 -14.30 -0.22 -6.02
CA ASP A 15 -14.26 -1.61 -6.49
C ASP A 15 -13.19 -2.47 -5.81
N ILE A 16 -12.39 -1.88 -4.92
CA ILE A 16 -11.37 -2.64 -4.19
C ILE A 16 -12.08 -3.45 -3.10
N SER A 17 -12.03 -4.77 -3.24
CA SER A 17 -12.68 -5.68 -2.28
C SER A 17 -11.72 -6.14 -1.19
N ASP A 18 -12.28 -6.67 -0.10
CA ASP A 18 -11.48 -7.30 0.97
C ASP A 18 -10.57 -8.38 0.38
N GLY A 19 -9.35 -8.46 0.88
CA GLY A 19 -8.37 -9.46 0.43
C GLY A 19 -7.65 -9.11 -0.87
N SER A 20 -7.94 -7.97 -1.49
CA SER A 20 -7.28 -7.54 -2.73
C SER A 20 -5.79 -7.28 -2.53
N SER A 21 -5.02 -7.43 -3.61
CA SER A 21 -3.65 -6.96 -3.68
C SER A 21 -3.62 -5.58 -4.33
N VAL A 22 -2.96 -4.63 -3.69
CA VAL A 22 -2.93 -3.23 -4.14
C VAL A 22 -1.50 -2.77 -4.28
N LEU A 23 -1.14 -2.32 -5.48
CA LEU A 23 0.15 -1.69 -5.74
C LEU A 23 0.06 -0.21 -5.39
N ILE A 24 0.91 0.25 -4.48
CA ILE A 24 0.92 1.64 -4.03
C ILE A 24 2.30 2.23 -4.29
N SER A 25 2.36 3.29 -5.07
CA SER A 25 3.60 3.97 -5.38
C SER A 25 4.13 4.78 -4.20
N GLY A 26 5.39 5.16 -4.28
CA GLY A 26 6.03 6.07 -3.35
C GLY A 26 7.44 5.63 -2.98
N PHE A 27 8.31 6.63 -2.80
CA PHE A 27 9.63 6.44 -2.21
C PHE A 27 9.67 7.30 -0.95
N GLY A 28 9.53 6.66 0.21
CA GLY A 28 9.12 7.38 1.39
C GLY A 28 7.70 7.92 1.17
N GLU A 29 7.51 9.20 1.35
CA GLU A 29 6.23 9.85 1.05
C GLU A 29 6.17 10.46 -0.36
N ALA A 30 7.32 10.62 -1.02
CA ALA A 30 7.36 11.19 -2.37
C ALA A 30 6.68 10.27 -3.37
N GLY A 31 5.70 10.80 -4.11
CA GLY A 31 4.94 10.04 -5.09
C GLY A 31 3.86 9.14 -4.51
N SER A 32 3.61 9.23 -3.20
CA SER A 32 2.53 8.46 -2.56
C SER A 32 1.17 9.08 -2.87
N PRO A 33 0.17 8.27 -3.29
CA PRO A 33 -1.17 8.79 -3.60
C PRO A 33 -2.01 8.93 -2.32
N ILE A 34 -1.68 9.90 -1.48
CA ILE A 34 -2.25 10.06 -0.13
C ILE A 34 -3.77 10.16 -0.15
N GLU A 35 -4.35 10.95 -1.05
CA GLU A 35 -5.79 11.12 -1.13
C GLU A 35 -6.53 9.82 -1.51
N LEU A 36 -5.97 9.04 -2.43
CA LEU A 36 -6.52 7.75 -2.80
C LEU A 36 -6.43 6.74 -1.65
N ILE A 37 -5.33 6.77 -0.92
CA ILE A 37 -5.16 5.89 0.26
C ILE A 37 -6.20 6.23 1.33
N HIS A 38 -6.42 7.51 1.60
CA HIS A 38 -7.42 7.93 2.58
C HIS A 38 -8.84 7.60 2.11
N ALA A 39 -9.12 7.73 0.82
CA ALA A 39 -10.38 7.27 0.27
C ALA A 39 -10.58 5.76 0.43
N LEU A 40 -9.51 4.98 0.30
CA LEU A 40 -9.54 3.54 0.53
C LEU A 40 -9.81 3.20 2.01
N ILE A 41 -9.25 3.96 2.93
CA ILE A 41 -9.55 3.82 4.36
C ILE A 41 -11.04 4.05 4.61
N ASP A 42 -11.59 5.13 4.07
CA ASP A 42 -13.01 5.47 4.21
C ASP A 42 -13.93 4.43 3.58
N GLN A 43 -13.51 3.84 2.47
CA GLN A 43 -14.27 2.79 1.77
C GLN A 43 -14.41 1.52 2.61
N GLY A 44 -13.42 1.20 3.42
CA GLY A 44 -13.50 0.13 4.41
C GLY A 44 -12.93 -1.24 4.01
N ALA A 45 -12.40 -1.41 2.81
CA ALA A 45 -11.77 -2.67 2.43
C ALA A 45 -10.65 -3.05 3.40
N LYS A 46 -10.57 -4.32 3.74
CA LYS A 46 -9.62 -4.85 4.73
C LYS A 46 -8.97 -6.14 4.25
N ASN A 47 -8.04 -6.66 5.05
CA ASN A 47 -7.24 -7.85 4.71
C ASN A 47 -6.46 -7.67 3.40
N LEU A 48 -6.04 -6.45 3.10
CA LEU A 48 -5.33 -6.12 1.88
C LEU A 48 -3.89 -6.61 1.92
N THR A 49 -3.38 -7.00 0.77
CA THR A 49 -1.95 -7.18 0.54
C THR A 49 -1.45 -5.95 -0.19
N VAL A 50 -0.54 -5.20 0.42
CA VAL A 50 0.03 -4.00 -0.19
C VAL A 50 1.41 -4.32 -0.75
N ILE A 51 1.63 -3.94 -2.00
CA ILE A 51 2.93 -4.02 -2.65
C ILE A 51 3.43 -2.59 -2.85
N SER A 52 4.56 -2.28 -2.23
CA SER A 52 5.12 -0.92 -2.25
C SER A 52 6.63 -0.97 -2.09
N ASN A 53 7.30 0.15 -2.29
CA ASN A 53 8.73 0.26 -2.04
C ASN A 53 9.06 0.19 -0.53
N ASN A 54 8.17 0.73 0.30
CA ASN A 54 8.34 0.81 1.75
C ASN A 54 7.03 0.45 2.47
N ALA A 55 7.03 0.59 3.79
CA ALA A 55 5.86 0.28 4.63
C ALA A 55 5.28 1.54 5.29
N GLY A 56 5.46 2.69 4.67
CA GLY A 56 4.94 3.96 5.16
C GLY A 56 5.81 4.61 6.23
N SER A 57 5.55 5.87 6.47
CA SER A 57 6.20 6.64 7.54
C SER A 57 5.21 7.61 8.16
N GLY A 58 5.47 8.05 9.40
CA GLY A 58 4.54 8.88 10.14
C GLY A 58 3.20 8.21 10.38
N HIS A 59 2.12 8.95 10.20
CA HIS A 59 0.74 8.50 10.43
C HIS A 59 -0.19 8.85 9.27
N VAL A 60 0.36 9.10 8.08
CA VAL A 60 -0.37 9.54 6.89
C VAL A 60 -0.13 8.55 5.75
N GLY A 61 -1.03 8.49 4.78
CA GLY A 61 -0.89 7.64 3.61
C GLY A 61 -0.83 6.16 3.96
N LEU A 62 0.19 5.45 3.47
CA LEU A 62 0.31 4.01 3.70
C LEU A 62 0.39 3.66 5.19
N ALA A 63 1.09 4.48 5.99
CA ALA A 63 1.13 4.28 7.43
C ALA A 63 -0.27 4.34 8.05
N ALA A 64 -1.10 5.29 7.62
CA ALA A 64 -2.48 5.40 8.09
C ALA A 64 -3.33 4.17 7.69
N LEU A 65 -3.14 3.65 6.49
CA LEU A 65 -3.84 2.44 6.04
C LEU A 65 -3.48 1.25 6.93
N ILE A 66 -2.21 1.10 7.26
CA ILE A 66 -1.71 0.04 8.14
C ILE A 66 -2.22 0.25 9.58
N GLU A 67 -2.15 1.49 10.08
CA GLU A 67 -2.62 1.84 11.44
C GLU A 67 -4.12 1.55 11.62
N ASN A 68 -4.90 1.77 10.58
CA ASN A 68 -6.34 1.46 10.57
C ASN A 68 -6.66 -0.01 10.38
N ARG A 69 -5.66 -0.88 10.42
CA ARG A 69 -5.83 -2.35 10.38
C ARG A 69 -6.46 -2.85 9.09
N ARG A 70 -6.17 -2.18 7.97
CA ARG A 70 -6.69 -2.56 6.65
C ARG A 70 -5.76 -3.52 5.90
N VAL A 71 -4.51 -3.66 6.35
CA VAL A 71 -3.47 -4.40 5.66
C VAL A 71 -3.11 -5.66 6.42
N ARG A 72 -3.25 -6.80 5.77
CA ARG A 72 -2.82 -8.10 6.30
C ARG A 72 -1.34 -8.35 6.06
N LYS A 73 -0.84 -7.96 4.89
CA LYS A 73 0.51 -8.26 4.45
C LYS A 73 1.10 -7.11 3.65
N VAL A 74 2.37 -6.81 3.90
CA VAL A 74 3.14 -5.85 3.09
C VAL A 74 4.24 -6.61 2.37
N ILE A 75 4.34 -6.41 1.05
CA ILE A 75 5.45 -6.86 0.22
C ILE A 75 6.23 -5.61 -0.15
N CYS A 76 7.44 -5.47 0.36
CA CYS A 76 8.23 -4.26 0.13
C CYS A 76 9.72 -4.53 0.21
N SER A 77 10.51 -3.50 -0.16
CA SER A 77 11.97 -3.57 -0.13
C SER A 77 12.56 -2.90 1.11
N PHE A 78 11.91 -1.86 1.62
CA PHE A 78 12.41 -1.05 2.73
C PHE A 78 11.33 -0.87 3.81
N PRO A 79 11.09 -1.89 4.64
CA PRO A 79 10.05 -1.80 5.68
C PRO A 79 10.41 -0.83 6.81
N LYS A 80 11.69 -0.53 6.94
CA LYS A 80 12.23 0.29 8.03
C LYS A 80 12.87 1.54 7.45
N THR A 81 12.20 2.67 7.59
CA THR A 81 12.69 3.98 7.15
C THR A 81 12.56 4.98 8.30
N VAL A 82 13.14 6.17 8.15
CA VAL A 82 13.01 7.22 9.17
C VAL A 82 11.53 7.53 9.39
N GLY A 83 11.09 7.49 10.64
CA GLY A 83 9.69 7.73 11.01
C GLY A 83 8.74 6.57 10.78
N SER A 84 9.24 5.40 10.41
CA SER A 84 8.43 4.21 10.13
C SER A 84 8.15 3.41 11.40
N THR A 85 7.31 3.95 12.29
CA THR A 85 6.99 3.32 13.57
C THR A 85 5.76 2.44 13.53
N VAL A 86 4.73 2.82 12.77
CA VAL A 86 3.45 2.09 12.72
C VAL A 86 3.63 0.65 12.28
N PHE A 87 4.29 0.43 11.14
CA PHE A 87 4.55 -0.93 10.65
C PHE A 87 5.41 -1.72 11.62
N ALA A 88 6.48 -1.10 12.15
CA ALA A 88 7.40 -1.78 13.06
C ALA A 88 6.68 -2.29 14.32
N GLU A 89 5.79 -1.50 14.89
CA GLU A 89 5.02 -1.89 16.08
C GLU A 89 4.09 -3.07 15.80
N LEU A 90 3.35 -3.03 14.69
CA LEU A 90 2.45 -4.12 14.31
C LEU A 90 3.21 -5.40 13.97
N TYR A 91 4.34 -5.26 13.28
CA TYR A 91 5.18 -6.41 12.95
C TYR A 91 5.76 -7.06 14.20
N ALA A 92 6.22 -6.27 15.17
CA ALA A 92 6.73 -6.78 16.43
C ALA A 92 5.66 -7.56 17.21
N LYS A 93 4.40 -7.15 17.10
CA LYS A 93 3.24 -7.82 17.72
C LYS A 93 2.72 -8.99 16.89
N ARG A 94 3.33 -9.29 15.75
CA ARG A 94 2.88 -10.32 14.79
C ARG A 94 1.45 -10.09 14.28
N GLU A 95 1.06 -8.84 14.16
CA GLU A 95 -0.28 -8.46 13.66
C GLU A 95 -0.30 -8.12 12.18
N ILE A 96 0.86 -8.12 11.51
CA ILE A 96 0.98 -7.89 10.08
C ILE A 96 2.10 -8.79 9.52
N GLU A 97 1.89 -9.31 8.32
CA GLU A 97 2.88 -10.11 7.63
C GLU A 97 3.81 -9.25 6.76
N LEU A 98 5.04 -9.69 6.58
CA LEU A 98 6.03 -9.05 5.71
C LEU A 98 6.63 -10.06 4.76
N GLU A 99 6.68 -9.70 3.47
CA GLU A 99 7.57 -10.34 2.52
C GLU A 99 8.58 -9.29 2.06
N LEU A 100 9.83 -9.48 2.44
CA LEU A 100 10.92 -8.59 2.06
C LEU A 100 11.48 -9.02 0.70
N VAL A 101 11.44 -8.11 -0.28
CA VAL A 101 11.90 -8.38 -1.64
C VAL A 101 12.89 -7.31 -2.05
N PRO A 102 14.08 -7.67 -2.56
CA PRO A 102 15.02 -6.68 -3.08
C PRO A 102 14.35 -5.82 -4.16
N GLN A 103 14.67 -4.53 -4.17
CA GLN A 103 13.96 -3.55 -5.02
C GLN A 103 13.97 -3.92 -6.50
N GLY A 104 15.11 -4.35 -7.04
CA GLY A 104 15.19 -4.77 -8.44
C GLY A 104 14.32 -5.99 -8.74
N THR A 105 14.28 -6.94 -7.81
CA THR A 105 13.43 -8.13 -7.92
C THR A 105 11.95 -7.75 -7.86
N LEU A 106 11.59 -6.83 -6.98
CA LEU A 106 10.21 -6.33 -6.88
C LEU A 106 9.78 -5.65 -8.17
N ALA A 107 10.61 -4.79 -8.72
CA ALA A 107 10.35 -4.13 -10.00
C ALA A 107 10.15 -5.16 -11.14
N GLU A 108 10.99 -6.20 -11.18
CA GLU A 108 10.89 -7.23 -12.20
C GLU A 108 9.63 -8.09 -12.03
N ARG A 109 9.22 -8.40 -10.80
CA ARG A 109 7.95 -9.08 -10.54
C ARG A 109 6.76 -8.28 -11.07
N ILE A 110 6.76 -6.97 -10.84
CA ILE A 110 5.70 -6.09 -11.34
C ILE A 110 5.70 -6.05 -12.87
N ARG A 111 6.88 -5.93 -13.47
CA ARG A 111 7.01 -5.92 -14.93
C ARG A 111 6.49 -7.21 -15.55
N THR A 112 6.90 -8.37 -15.03
CA THR A 112 6.49 -9.66 -15.57
C THR A 112 5.01 -9.93 -15.39
N GLY A 113 4.42 -9.49 -14.28
CA GLY A 113 2.98 -9.58 -14.05
C GLY A 113 2.18 -8.82 -15.10
N GLY A 114 2.67 -7.65 -15.52
CA GLY A 114 2.03 -6.87 -16.57
C GLY A 114 2.32 -7.37 -18.00
N ALA A 115 3.38 -8.10 -18.17
CA ALA A 115 3.77 -8.61 -19.50
C ALA A 115 3.10 -9.97 -19.84
N GLY A 116 2.46 -10.57 -18.90
CA GLY A 116 1.84 -11.89 -19.09
C GLY A 116 2.81 -13.01 -18.83
#